data_50c6528dc3c3299fa823c0d846cfbc50
#
_entry.id   50c6528dc3c3299fa823c0d846cfbc50
#
_cell.length_a   1.000
_cell.length_b   1.000
_cell.length_c   1.000
_cell.angle_alpha   90.00
_cell.angle_beta   90.00
_cell.angle_gamma   90.00
#
_symmetry.space_group_name_H-M   'P 1'
#
loop_
_entity.id
_entity.type
_entity.pdbx_description
1 polymer ?
#
loop_
_entity_poly.entity_id
_entity_poly.type
_entity_poly.pdbx_seq_one_letter_code
_entity_poly.pdbx_strand_id
1 'polypeptide(L)'
;MKKPEILAPCSTPESVTAALNAGCDAIYIGGSAFGARAYAENPSDDTLHEIIKTCALRGVKVFITLNTLYKENEIQKVLDFVEKVYSYGAYGLIVQDLGMVNLIKKYYPNIRISASTQMTVHNSEAIDMLTEMGCSRIVLARELGQKEITDICSKKGNTEIEGFIHGALCVCYSGQCLMSSMIGNRSGN
;
A
#
# COMPACT_ATOMS: atom_id res chain seq x y z
N MET A 1 10.71 -23.72 -2.05
CA MET A 1 10.44 -22.26 -1.86
C MET A 1 8.97 -22.00 -2.10
N LYS A 2 8.33 -21.17 -1.27
CA LYS A 2 6.94 -20.75 -1.50
C LYS A 2 6.92 -19.82 -2.73
N LYS A 3 5.94 -20.01 -3.63
CA LYS A 3 5.75 -19.13 -4.79
C LYS A 3 5.57 -17.69 -4.31
N PRO A 4 6.25 -16.69 -4.91
CA PRO A 4 5.99 -15.28 -4.61
C PRO A 4 4.54 -14.90 -4.94
N GLU A 5 3.96 -14.01 -4.14
CA GLU A 5 2.65 -13.41 -4.39
C GLU A 5 2.79 -12.31 -5.46
N ILE A 6 1.92 -12.32 -6.45
CA ILE A 6 1.84 -11.27 -7.48
C ILE A 6 0.77 -10.26 -7.06
N LEU A 7 1.23 -9.03 -6.79
CA LEU A 7 0.38 -7.89 -6.45
C LEU A 7 0.26 -6.96 -7.67
N ALA A 8 -0.96 -6.80 -8.20
CA ALA A 8 -1.23 -5.99 -9.38
C ALA A 8 -1.80 -4.60 -9.02
N PRO A 9 -1.34 -3.50 -9.68
CA PRO A 9 -1.93 -2.18 -9.55
C PRO A 9 -3.27 -2.10 -10.28
N CYS A 10 -4.31 -1.57 -9.63
CA CYS A 10 -5.61 -1.33 -10.25
C CYS A 10 -6.13 0.07 -9.92
N SER A 11 -6.97 0.62 -10.79
CA SER A 11 -7.65 1.90 -10.57
C SER A 11 -9.11 1.88 -11.03
N THR A 12 -9.47 1.01 -11.97
CA THR A 12 -10.82 0.90 -12.54
C THR A 12 -11.31 -0.55 -12.48
N PRO A 13 -12.63 -0.80 -12.58
CA PRO A 13 -13.20 -2.16 -12.68
C PRO A 13 -12.60 -2.99 -13.82
N GLU A 14 -12.27 -2.34 -14.95
CA GLU A 14 -11.67 -3.01 -16.11
C GLU A 14 -10.26 -3.49 -15.78
N SER A 15 -9.44 -2.66 -15.10
CA SER A 15 -8.09 -3.04 -14.68
C SER A 15 -8.12 -4.16 -13.65
N VAL A 16 -9.10 -4.15 -12.75
CA VAL A 16 -9.35 -5.25 -11.80
C VAL A 16 -9.68 -6.54 -12.54
N THR A 17 -10.60 -6.48 -13.50
CA THR A 17 -10.99 -7.64 -14.31
C THR A 17 -9.79 -8.21 -15.07
N ALA A 18 -8.96 -7.35 -15.66
CA ALA A 18 -7.74 -7.77 -16.35
C ALA A 18 -6.74 -8.45 -15.40
N ALA A 19 -6.51 -7.88 -14.20
CA ALA A 19 -5.63 -8.46 -13.19
C ALA A 19 -6.13 -9.84 -12.70
N LEU A 20 -7.43 -9.96 -12.43
CA LEU A 20 -8.07 -11.22 -12.03
C LEU A 20 -7.92 -12.31 -13.12
N ASN A 21 -8.12 -11.95 -14.38
CA ASN A 21 -8.00 -12.88 -15.50
C ASN A 21 -6.54 -13.26 -15.77
N ALA A 22 -5.58 -12.39 -15.44
CA ALA A 22 -4.15 -12.67 -15.52
C ALA A 22 -3.65 -13.55 -14.36
N GLY A 23 -4.48 -13.83 -13.33
CA GLY A 23 -4.14 -14.72 -12.23
C GLY A 23 -3.29 -14.05 -11.14
N CYS A 24 -3.52 -12.76 -10.84
CA CYS A 24 -2.90 -12.11 -9.70
C CYS A 24 -3.35 -12.74 -8.38
N ASP A 25 -2.47 -12.73 -7.38
CA ASP A 25 -2.77 -13.21 -6.02
C ASP A 25 -3.36 -12.10 -5.14
N ALA A 26 -3.06 -10.84 -5.50
CA ALA A 26 -3.56 -9.65 -4.81
C ALA A 26 -3.64 -8.46 -5.78
N ILE A 27 -4.46 -7.47 -5.42
CA ILE A 27 -4.47 -6.15 -6.06
C ILE A 27 -4.24 -5.05 -5.04
N TYR A 28 -3.71 -3.91 -5.47
CA TYR A 28 -3.82 -2.68 -4.69
C TYR A 28 -4.55 -1.60 -5.49
N ILE A 29 -5.38 -0.82 -4.78
CA ILE A 29 -6.25 0.18 -5.37
C ILE A 29 -6.40 1.37 -4.41
N GLY A 30 -6.53 2.58 -4.95
CA GLY A 30 -6.86 3.77 -4.19
C GLY A 30 -8.36 3.91 -3.98
N GLY A 31 -8.73 4.58 -2.90
CA GLY A 31 -10.08 5.13 -2.74
C GLY A 31 -10.20 6.51 -3.40
N SER A 32 -11.40 7.10 -3.35
CA SER A 32 -11.69 8.45 -3.85
C SER A 32 -10.89 9.56 -3.16
N ALA A 33 -10.29 9.27 -1.98
CA ALA A 33 -9.48 10.18 -1.20
C ALA A 33 -8.27 9.46 -0.56
N PHE A 34 -7.30 10.22 -0.06
CA PHE A 34 -6.21 9.76 0.82
C PHE A 34 -5.12 8.87 0.21
N GLY A 35 -5.07 8.71 -1.12
CA GLY A 35 -3.98 8.00 -1.80
C GLY A 35 -3.06 8.94 -2.57
N ALA A 36 -1.82 8.55 -2.81
CA ALA A 36 -0.86 9.27 -3.64
C ALA A 36 -1.36 9.55 -5.09
N ARG A 37 -2.38 8.84 -5.50
CA ARG A 37 -3.07 9.01 -6.79
C ARG A 37 -4.47 9.59 -6.65
N ALA A 38 -4.72 10.41 -5.62
CA ALA A 38 -6.03 11.01 -5.37
C ALA A 38 -6.61 11.80 -6.57
N TYR A 39 -5.76 12.27 -7.47
CA TYR A 39 -6.16 12.96 -8.72
C TYR A 39 -6.29 12.02 -9.95
N ALA A 40 -6.06 10.71 -9.80
CA ALA A 40 -6.39 9.73 -10.82
C ALA A 40 -7.90 9.38 -10.75
N GLU A 41 -8.41 8.74 -11.78
CA GLU A 41 -9.74 8.12 -11.72
C GLU A 41 -9.71 7.02 -10.65
N ASN A 42 -10.21 7.34 -9.46
CA ASN A 42 -10.39 6.39 -8.38
C ASN A 42 -11.86 5.96 -8.32
N PRO A 43 -12.15 4.72 -7.94
CA PRO A 43 -13.52 4.23 -7.84
C PRO A 43 -14.29 4.98 -6.75
N SER A 44 -15.59 5.15 -6.96
CA SER A 44 -16.52 5.55 -5.89
C SER A 44 -16.54 4.52 -4.76
N ASP A 45 -17.06 4.88 -3.61
CA ASP A 45 -17.16 3.96 -2.46
C ASP A 45 -17.97 2.69 -2.80
N ASP A 46 -19.08 2.84 -3.54
CA ASP A 46 -19.91 1.71 -3.97
C ASP A 46 -19.15 0.81 -4.94
N THR A 47 -18.44 1.40 -5.90
CA THR A 47 -17.60 0.64 -6.85
C THR A 47 -16.47 -0.08 -6.11
N LEU A 48 -15.84 0.58 -5.13
CA LEU A 48 -14.78 -0.02 -4.32
C LEU A 48 -15.29 -1.23 -3.52
N HIS A 49 -16.49 -1.11 -2.93
CA HIS A 49 -17.14 -2.22 -2.23
C HIS A 49 -17.38 -3.42 -3.16
N GLU A 50 -17.92 -3.20 -4.35
CA GLU A 50 -18.14 -4.29 -5.33
C GLU A 50 -16.83 -4.91 -5.83
N ILE A 51 -15.76 -4.11 -5.99
CA ILE A 51 -14.41 -4.61 -6.31
C ILE A 51 -13.90 -5.54 -5.20
N ILE A 52 -13.97 -5.10 -3.93
CA ILE A 52 -13.51 -5.90 -2.79
C ILE A 52 -14.27 -7.23 -2.72
N LYS A 53 -15.59 -7.19 -2.87
CA LYS A 53 -16.45 -8.36 -2.88
C LYS A 53 -16.13 -9.32 -4.04
N THR A 54 -15.95 -8.79 -5.24
CA THR A 54 -15.60 -9.57 -6.43
C THR A 54 -14.24 -10.26 -6.28
N CYS A 55 -13.24 -9.56 -5.76
CA CYS A 55 -11.92 -10.11 -5.49
C CYS A 55 -11.99 -11.21 -4.41
N ALA A 56 -12.75 -10.99 -3.33
CA ALA A 56 -12.94 -11.97 -2.26
C ALA A 56 -13.55 -13.29 -2.79
N LEU A 57 -14.57 -13.22 -3.67
CA LEU A 57 -15.17 -14.39 -4.32
C LEU A 57 -14.17 -15.17 -5.19
N ARG A 58 -13.12 -14.51 -5.69
CA ARG A 58 -12.04 -15.11 -6.48
C ARG A 58 -10.83 -15.51 -5.65
N GLY A 59 -10.86 -15.31 -4.32
CA GLY A 59 -9.73 -15.57 -3.42
C GLY A 59 -8.55 -14.60 -3.59
N VAL A 60 -8.76 -13.44 -4.21
CA VAL A 60 -7.76 -12.41 -4.46
C VAL A 60 -7.83 -11.35 -3.37
N LYS A 61 -6.68 -11.02 -2.78
CA LYS A 61 -6.57 -10.04 -1.70
C LYS A 61 -6.66 -8.61 -2.24
N VAL A 62 -7.30 -7.71 -1.49
CA VAL A 62 -7.37 -6.28 -1.84
C VAL A 62 -6.66 -5.45 -0.79
N PHE A 63 -5.67 -4.68 -1.22
CA PHE A 63 -4.99 -3.69 -0.41
C PHE A 63 -5.43 -2.29 -0.81
N ILE A 64 -5.80 -1.47 0.17
CA ILE A 64 -6.21 -0.08 -0.05
C ILE A 64 -5.03 0.84 0.25
N THR A 65 -4.76 1.77 -0.68
CA THR A 65 -3.65 2.72 -0.49
C THR A 65 -4.07 3.91 0.37
N LEU A 66 -3.32 4.11 1.46
CA LEU A 66 -3.33 5.27 2.36
C LEU A 66 -1.90 5.81 2.45
N ASN A 67 -1.27 5.99 1.32
CA ASN A 67 0.17 6.20 1.20
C ASN A 67 0.54 7.67 0.98
N THR A 68 -0.08 8.55 1.77
CA THR A 68 0.24 9.98 1.88
C THR A 68 0.42 10.37 3.35
N LEU A 69 0.92 11.58 3.59
CA LEU A 69 1.00 12.18 4.92
C LEU A 69 -0.28 12.99 5.19
N TYR A 70 -0.71 12.99 6.45
CA TYR A 70 -1.97 13.62 6.85
C TYR A 70 -1.75 14.74 7.85
N LYS A 71 -2.53 15.82 7.68
CA LYS A 71 -2.60 16.90 8.65
C LYS A 71 -3.58 16.54 9.77
N GLU A 72 -3.44 17.18 10.92
CA GLU A 72 -4.27 16.92 12.10
C GLU A 72 -5.77 16.95 11.81
N ASN A 73 -6.22 17.90 10.99
CA ASN A 73 -7.63 18.05 10.59
C ASN A 73 -8.13 17.01 9.59
N GLU A 74 -7.27 16.13 9.09
CA GLU A 74 -7.61 15.07 8.14
C GLU A 74 -7.72 13.70 8.84
N ILE A 75 -7.10 13.53 10.01
CA ILE A 75 -6.97 12.24 10.72
C ILE A 75 -8.34 11.56 10.91
N GLN A 76 -9.35 12.29 11.37
CA GLN A 76 -10.67 11.69 11.60
C GLN A 76 -11.28 11.17 10.31
N LYS A 77 -11.19 11.92 9.21
CA LYS A 77 -11.72 11.50 7.90
C LYS A 77 -11.00 10.26 7.37
N VAL A 78 -9.69 10.15 7.62
CA VAL A 78 -8.91 8.96 7.26
C VAL A 78 -9.37 7.76 8.07
N LEU A 79 -9.59 7.91 9.38
CA LEU A 79 -10.10 6.84 10.23
C LEU A 79 -11.51 6.39 9.82
N ASP A 80 -12.40 7.33 9.48
CA ASP A 80 -13.75 7.01 8.97
C ASP A 80 -13.66 6.20 7.65
N PHE A 81 -12.71 6.54 6.79
CA PHE A 81 -12.45 5.79 5.58
C PHE A 81 -11.86 4.40 5.86
N VAL A 82 -10.95 4.29 6.83
CA VAL A 82 -10.40 2.99 7.29
C VAL A 82 -11.51 2.09 7.80
N GLU A 83 -12.41 2.61 8.65
CA GLU A 83 -13.57 1.87 9.16
C GLU A 83 -14.43 1.33 8.00
N LYS A 84 -14.71 2.19 7.04
CA LYS A 84 -15.50 1.85 5.86
C LYS A 84 -14.86 0.70 5.06
N VAL A 85 -13.59 0.82 4.66
CA VAL A 85 -12.94 -0.23 3.85
C VAL A 85 -12.69 -1.51 4.65
N TYR A 86 -12.51 -1.40 5.97
CA TYR A 86 -12.45 -2.55 6.85
C TYR A 86 -13.79 -3.29 6.89
N SER A 87 -14.91 -2.56 6.98
CA SER A 87 -16.26 -3.15 6.93
C SER A 87 -16.60 -3.80 5.58
N TYR A 88 -16.00 -3.33 4.49
CA TYR A 88 -16.11 -3.93 3.15
C TYR A 88 -15.30 -5.23 3.00
N GLY A 89 -14.42 -5.53 3.96
CA GLY A 89 -13.58 -6.72 3.93
C GLY A 89 -12.25 -6.53 3.19
N ALA A 90 -11.72 -5.31 3.12
CA ALA A 90 -10.37 -5.08 2.62
C ALA A 90 -9.36 -5.95 3.39
N TYR A 91 -8.44 -6.60 2.67
CA TYR A 91 -7.44 -7.48 3.26
C TYR A 91 -6.39 -6.73 4.06
N GLY A 92 -6.01 -5.53 3.61
CA GLY A 92 -5.02 -4.71 4.28
C GLY A 92 -4.91 -3.30 3.70
N LEU A 93 -4.06 -2.51 4.32
CA LEU A 93 -3.81 -1.12 3.96
C LEU A 93 -2.32 -0.94 3.62
N ILE A 94 -2.03 -0.08 2.63
CA ILE A 94 -0.66 0.36 2.33
C ILE A 94 -0.52 1.78 2.87
N VAL A 95 0.29 1.97 3.91
CA VAL A 95 0.33 3.21 4.72
C VAL A 95 1.72 3.83 4.65
N GLN A 96 1.79 5.16 4.58
CA GLN A 96 3.03 5.95 4.65
C GLN A 96 3.18 6.66 5.99
N ASP A 97 2.10 7.20 6.54
CA ASP A 97 2.13 8.02 7.74
C ASP A 97 2.30 7.17 9.00
N LEU A 98 3.39 7.41 9.77
CA LEU A 98 3.70 6.65 10.98
C LEU A 98 2.64 6.86 12.08
N GLY A 99 2.08 8.07 12.20
CA GLY A 99 0.99 8.36 13.14
C GLY A 99 -0.25 7.55 12.81
N MET A 100 -0.55 7.41 11.51
CA MET A 100 -1.67 6.58 11.05
C MET A 100 -1.43 5.09 11.26
N VAL A 101 -0.20 4.58 11.09
CA VAL A 101 0.12 3.18 11.45
C VAL A 101 -0.25 2.93 12.91
N ASN A 102 0.19 3.81 13.82
CA ASN A 102 -0.10 3.69 15.24
C ASN A 102 -1.61 3.78 15.55
N LEU A 103 -2.32 4.75 14.97
CA LEU A 103 -3.76 4.91 15.19
C LEU A 103 -4.56 3.73 14.63
N ILE A 104 -4.26 3.28 13.42
CA ILE A 104 -4.92 2.13 12.80
C ILE A 104 -4.72 0.89 13.67
N LYS A 105 -3.50 0.62 14.14
CA LYS A 105 -3.24 -0.53 15.01
C LYS A 105 -3.93 -0.44 16.37
N LYS A 106 -4.11 0.76 16.88
CA LYS A 106 -4.84 0.99 18.14
C LYS A 106 -6.33 0.67 18.00
N TYR A 107 -6.97 1.09 16.90
CA TYR A 107 -8.43 0.94 16.72
C TYR A 107 -8.82 -0.31 15.93
N TYR A 108 -7.96 -0.78 15.02
CA TYR A 108 -8.18 -1.93 14.15
C TYR A 108 -6.99 -2.91 14.21
N PRO A 109 -6.73 -3.56 15.36
CA PRO A 109 -5.51 -4.35 15.58
C PRO A 109 -5.36 -5.51 14.58
N ASN A 110 -6.46 -6.02 14.06
CA ASN A 110 -6.48 -7.18 13.16
C ASN A 110 -6.25 -6.83 11.69
N ILE A 111 -6.34 -5.53 11.30
CA ILE A 111 -6.09 -5.15 9.91
C ILE A 111 -4.61 -5.27 9.58
N ARG A 112 -4.30 -5.82 8.41
CA ARG A 112 -2.93 -5.92 7.94
C ARG A 112 -2.45 -4.56 7.44
N ILE A 113 -1.24 -4.16 7.84
CA ILE A 113 -0.59 -2.95 7.35
C ILE A 113 0.66 -3.34 6.57
N SER A 114 0.74 -2.84 5.34
CA SER A 114 1.94 -2.81 4.53
C SER A 114 2.57 -1.42 4.61
N ALA A 115 3.80 -1.32 5.07
CA ALA A 115 4.55 -0.07 5.01
C ALA A 115 4.82 0.28 3.54
N SER A 116 4.40 1.46 3.11
CA SER A 116 4.55 1.92 1.73
C SER A 116 6.03 2.08 1.35
N THR A 117 6.36 1.91 0.07
CA THR A 117 7.68 2.28 -0.48
C THR A 117 8.04 3.75 -0.20
N GLN A 118 7.03 4.58 0.04
CA GLN A 118 7.21 5.99 0.38
C GLN A 118 7.75 6.23 1.80
N MET A 119 7.80 5.19 2.64
CA MET A 119 8.56 5.20 3.90
C MET A 119 10.06 5.05 3.69
N THR A 120 10.52 4.84 2.47
CA THR A 120 11.95 4.86 2.06
C THR A 120 12.79 3.82 2.81
N VAL A 121 12.27 2.60 2.96
CA VAL A 121 12.93 1.54 3.73
C VAL A 121 14.08 0.92 2.94
N HIS A 122 15.32 1.06 3.47
CA HIS A 122 16.57 0.63 2.82
C HIS A 122 17.33 -0.44 3.61
N ASN A 123 16.98 -0.74 4.85
CA ASN A 123 17.78 -1.61 5.71
C ASN A 123 16.91 -2.40 6.70
N SER A 124 17.52 -3.40 7.35
CA SER A 124 16.85 -4.29 8.30
C SER A 124 16.37 -3.58 9.56
N GLU A 125 17.09 -2.57 10.06
CA GLU A 125 16.72 -1.84 11.27
C GLU A 125 15.37 -1.12 11.09
N ALA A 126 15.15 -0.51 9.91
CA ALA A 126 13.87 0.12 9.59
C ALA A 126 12.75 -0.92 9.47
N ILE A 127 13.05 -2.13 8.99
CA ILE A 127 12.07 -3.23 8.94
C ILE A 127 11.68 -3.66 10.35
N ASP A 128 12.64 -3.85 11.23
CA ASP A 128 12.38 -4.27 12.61
C ASP A 128 11.54 -3.22 13.34
N MET A 129 11.89 -1.93 13.23
CA MET A 129 11.12 -0.83 13.80
C MET A 129 9.66 -0.82 13.30
N LEU A 130 9.43 -0.92 12.00
CA LEU A 130 8.08 -0.91 11.43
C LEU A 130 7.30 -2.17 11.78
N THR A 131 7.98 -3.30 11.93
CA THR A 131 7.38 -4.56 12.38
C THR A 131 6.91 -4.45 13.84
N GLU A 132 7.72 -3.86 14.72
CA GLU A 132 7.35 -3.57 16.11
C GLU A 132 6.15 -2.61 16.19
N MET A 133 6.04 -1.66 15.26
CA MET A 133 4.85 -0.80 15.12
C MET A 133 3.61 -1.54 14.60
N GLY A 134 3.74 -2.80 14.19
CA GLY A 134 2.64 -3.65 13.73
C GLY A 134 2.47 -3.75 12.22
N CYS A 135 3.43 -3.29 11.42
CA CYS A 135 3.45 -3.57 9.99
C CYS A 135 3.76 -5.05 9.75
N SER A 136 2.96 -5.72 8.93
CA SER A 136 3.13 -7.14 8.59
C SER A 136 3.87 -7.35 7.26
N ARG A 137 3.94 -6.31 6.44
CA ARG A 137 4.62 -6.28 5.14
C ARG A 137 5.35 -4.95 4.97
N ILE A 138 6.51 -5.00 4.35
CA ILE A 138 7.32 -3.82 4.04
C ILE A 138 7.58 -3.77 2.54
N VAL A 139 7.16 -2.68 1.90
CA VAL A 139 7.50 -2.39 0.51
C VAL A 139 8.84 -1.68 0.49
N LEU A 140 9.86 -2.34 -0.04
CA LEU A 140 11.21 -1.79 -0.07
C LEU A 140 11.32 -0.57 -0.99
N ALA A 141 12.28 0.28 -0.71
CA ALA A 141 12.67 1.36 -1.58
C ALA A 141 13.18 0.80 -2.94
N ARG A 142 12.89 1.52 -4.02
CA ARG A 142 13.18 1.07 -5.40
C ARG A 142 14.66 1.18 -5.76
N GLU A 143 15.42 1.89 -4.96
CA GLU A 143 16.85 2.16 -5.14
C GLU A 143 17.73 0.96 -4.77
N LEU A 144 17.17 -0.04 -4.08
CA LEU A 144 17.90 -1.22 -3.63
C LEU A 144 18.21 -2.18 -4.79
N GLY A 145 19.45 -2.59 -4.88
CA GLY A 145 19.90 -3.63 -5.80
C GLY A 145 19.62 -5.05 -5.30
N GLN A 146 19.74 -6.02 -6.18
CA GLN A 146 19.44 -7.43 -5.88
C GLN A 146 20.20 -7.96 -4.66
N LYS A 147 21.50 -7.60 -4.52
CA LYS A 147 22.33 -8.04 -3.38
C LYS A 147 21.78 -7.50 -2.06
N GLU A 148 21.45 -6.21 -2.02
CA GLU A 148 20.91 -5.54 -0.83
C GLU A 148 19.56 -6.14 -0.43
N ILE A 149 18.69 -6.40 -1.41
CA ILE A 149 17.39 -7.07 -1.17
C ILE A 149 17.63 -8.49 -0.61
N THR A 150 18.59 -9.22 -1.13
CA THR A 150 18.94 -10.57 -0.63
C THR A 150 19.43 -10.50 0.82
N ASP A 151 20.31 -9.55 1.13
CA ASP A 151 20.83 -9.36 2.47
C ASP A 151 19.70 -8.99 3.47
N ILE A 152 18.80 -8.11 3.08
CA ILE A 152 17.61 -7.74 3.85
C ILE A 152 16.72 -8.97 4.06
N CYS A 153 16.42 -9.72 3.00
CA CYS A 153 15.56 -10.90 3.08
C CYS A 153 16.13 -11.99 4.01
N SER A 154 17.45 -12.05 4.17
CA SER A 154 18.08 -12.99 5.10
C SER A 154 17.86 -12.63 6.58
N LYS A 155 17.54 -11.37 6.88
CA LYS A 155 17.42 -10.81 8.24
C LYS A 155 15.99 -10.46 8.65
N LYS A 156 15.05 -10.41 7.74
CA LYS A 156 13.68 -9.88 7.94
C LYS A 156 12.79 -10.62 8.94
N GLY A 157 13.23 -11.71 9.52
CA GLY A 157 12.40 -12.55 10.40
C GLY A 157 11.14 -13.06 9.66
N ASN A 158 9.98 -12.90 10.27
CA ASN A 158 8.68 -13.32 9.70
C ASN A 158 8.00 -12.23 8.88
N THR A 159 8.60 -11.04 8.75
CA THR A 159 8.01 -9.91 8.01
C THR A 159 7.98 -10.20 6.51
N GLU A 160 6.86 -9.93 5.87
CA GLU A 160 6.74 -10.04 4.42
C GLU A 160 7.48 -8.88 3.75
N ILE A 161 8.26 -9.20 2.72
CA ILE A 161 8.96 -8.19 1.91
C ILE A 161 8.31 -8.13 0.53
N GLU A 162 8.06 -6.90 0.08
CA GLU A 162 7.51 -6.60 -1.24
C GLU A 162 8.51 -5.75 -2.03
N GLY A 163 8.69 -6.06 -3.30
CA GLY A 163 9.54 -5.31 -4.22
C GLY A 163 8.88 -5.14 -5.58
N PHE A 164 9.24 -4.08 -6.30
CA PHE A 164 8.75 -3.84 -7.66
C PHE A 164 9.54 -4.68 -8.67
N ILE A 165 8.81 -5.38 -9.53
CA ILE A 165 9.39 -6.20 -10.60
C ILE A 165 9.08 -5.66 -12.00
N HIS A 166 8.06 -4.81 -12.13
CA HIS A 166 7.63 -4.22 -13.40
C HIS A 166 6.91 -2.90 -13.18
N GLY A 167 7.06 -1.97 -14.11
CA GLY A 167 6.38 -0.67 -14.13
C GLY A 167 7.32 0.50 -14.40
N ALA A 168 6.73 1.70 -14.52
CA ALA A 168 7.50 2.93 -14.67
C ALA A 168 8.19 3.28 -13.34
N LEU A 169 9.52 3.42 -13.39
CA LEU A 169 10.31 3.85 -12.24
C LEU A 169 10.36 5.40 -12.21
N CYS A 170 10.08 5.97 -11.05
CA CYS A 170 10.30 7.38 -10.80
C CYS A 170 11.80 7.67 -10.68
N VAL A 171 12.28 8.77 -11.24
CA VAL A 171 13.70 9.21 -11.12
C VAL A 171 14.05 9.73 -9.74
N CYS A 172 13.04 10.13 -8.95
CA CYS A 172 13.25 10.60 -7.58
C CYS A 172 13.39 9.41 -6.62
N TYR A 173 14.08 9.64 -5.50
CA TYR A 173 14.08 8.70 -4.38
C TYR A 173 12.65 8.38 -3.92
N SER A 174 12.45 7.15 -3.47
CA SER A 174 11.17 6.69 -2.94
C SER A 174 10.70 7.62 -1.82
N GLY A 175 9.45 8.12 -1.92
CA GLY A 175 8.87 9.04 -0.93
C GLY A 175 9.41 10.47 -0.92
N GLN A 176 10.34 10.85 -1.80
CA GLN A 176 11.03 12.15 -1.80
C GLN A 176 10.73 12.99 -3.06
N CYS A 177 9.65 12.71 -3.77
CA CYS A 177 9.34 13.39 -5.03
C CYS A 177 8.67 14.75 -4.79
N LEU A 178 9.45 15.83 -4.74
CA LEU A 178 8.94 17.20 -4.66
C LEU A 178 8.35 17.72 -5.98
N MET A 179 8.79 17.20 -7.12
CA MET A 179 8.26 17.61 -8.44
C MET A 179 6.75 17.37 -8.55
N SER A 180 6.26 16.29 -7.98
CA SER A 180 4.83 15.94 -8.03
C SER A 180 3.96 16.96 -7.30
N SER A 181 4.43 17.52 -6.18
CA SER A 181 3.69 18.54 -5.42
C SER A 181 3.84 19.94 -6.01
N MET A 182 5.06 20.30 -6.47
CA MET A 182 5.35 21.68 -6.94
C MET A 182 4.81 21.96 -8.34
N ILE A 183 4.81 20.97 -9.25
CA ILE A 183 4.44 21.14 -10.65
C ILE A 183 3.11 20.44 -10.97
N GLY A 184 2.86 19.29 -10.37
CA GLY A 184 1.73 18.42 -10.69
C GLY A 184 0.51 18.56 -9.78
N ASN A 185 0.51 19.46 -8.80
CA ASN A 185 -0.54 19.59 -7.77
C ASN A 185 -0.92 18.25 -7.11
N ARG A 186 0.01 17.30 -7.07
CA ARG A 186 -0.16 16.01 -6.36
C ARG A 186 0.35 16.17 -4.93
N SER A 187 -0.13 15.32 -4.01
CA SER A 187 0.52 15.25 -2.70
C SER A 187 2.00 14.95 -2.90
N GLY A 188 2.88 15.70 -2.24
CA GLY A 188 4.32 15.46 -2.30
C GLY A 188 4.63 14.11 -1.65
N ASN A 189 4.86 13.15 -2.50
CA ASN A 189 5.28 11.82 -2.10
C ASN A 189 6.79 11.76 -2.13
#